data_5052f1b778964a4f5bb0f8b70b9f23ab
#
_entry.id   5052f1b778964a4f5bb0f8b70b9f23ab
#
_cell.length_a   1.000
_cell.length_b   1.000
_cell.length_c   1.000
_cell.angle_alpha   90.00
_cell.angle_beta   90.00
_cell.angle_gamma   90.00
#
_symmetry.space_group_name_H-M   'P 1'
#
loop_
_entity.id
_entity.type
_entity.pdbx_description
1 polymer ?
#
loop_
_entity_poly.entity_id
_entity_poly.type
_entity_poly.pdbx_seq_one_letter_code
_entity_poly.pdbx_strand_id
1 'polypeptide(L)'
;MIEATLLKKISDFDNKSLLIVDDDNPFRERLARAMEKKGFEVIQAEGVKKGIETVKLNKPGFAVIDLRLTDGNGLEVVKEIQNLNIKSRIIMLTGYGNIPTAVAAIKEGAIDYLAKPADADDVEKALLADPDKKAQPPENPMSADRVKWEHIHRVFELCNRNVSETARRLKMHRRTLQRILSKRSPR
;
A
#
# COMPACT_ATOMS: atom_id res chain seq x y z
N MET A 1 -3.08 -15.85 31.87
CA MET A 1 -3.36 -16.65 30.65
C MET A 1 -3.42 -15.68 29.46
N ILE A 2 -2.40 -15.72 28.62
CA ILE A 2 -2.36 -14.88 27.39
C ILE A 2 -3.26 -15.62 26.39
N GLU A 3 -4.44 -15.05 26.11
CA GLU A 3 -5.30 -15.57 25.03
C GLU A 3 -4.51 -15.55 23.73
N ALA A 4 -4.15 -16.72 23.24
CA ALA A 4 -3.60 -16.90 21.91
C ALA A 4 -4.62 -16.32 20.93
N THR A 5 -4.29 -15.17 20.35
CA THR A 5 -5.07 -14.52 19.31
C THR A 5 -5.18 -15.49 18.15
N LEU A 6 -6.35 -16.08 17.96
CA LEU A 6 -6.67 -16.89 16.77
C LEU A 6 -6.60 -15.94 15.56
N LEU A 7 -5.45 -15.93 14.89
CA LEU A 7 -5.32 -15.31 13.58
C LEU A 7 -6.27 -16.02 12.63
N LYS A 8 -7.19 -15.29 12.02
CA LYS A 8 -8.07 -15.85 10.98
C LYS A 8 -7.19 -16.37 9.84
N LYS A 9 -7.57 -17.49 9.26
CA LYS A 9 -6.92 -18.05 8.07
C LYS A 9 -7.78 -17.76 6.85
N ILE A 10 -7.17 -17.75 5.68
CA ILE A 10 -7.91 -17.54 4.42
C ILE A 10 -9.02 -18.61 4.23
N SER A 11 -8.83 -19.81 4.79
CA SER A 11 -9.84 -20.88 4.80
C SER A 11 -11.15 -20.50 5.50
N ASP A 12 -11.10 -19.52 6.40
CA ASP A 12 -12.24 -19.09 7.20
C ASP A 12 -13.16 -18.10 6.47
N PHE A 13 -12.80 -17.76 5.23
CA PHE A 13 -13.54 -16.83 4.38
C PHE A 13 -14.17 -17.54 3.17
N ASP A 14 -15.43 -17.25 2.92
CA ASP A 14 -16.17 -17.79 1.78
C ASP A 14 -15.66 -17.23 0.45
N ASN A 15 -15.39 -15.93 0.40
CA ASN A 15 -14.85 -15.24 -0.76
C ASN A 15 -13.34 -15.01 -0.59
N LYS A 16 -12.52 -15.80 -1.30
CA LYS A 16 -11.05 -15.75 -1.27
C LYS A 16 -10.44 -14.91 -2.38
N SER A 17 -11.29 -14.27 -3.20
CA SER A 17 -10.81 -13.45 -4.31
C SER A 17 -10.09 -12.20 -3.80
N LEU A 18 -8.87 -11.98 -4.28
CA LEU A 18 -8.00 -10.87 -3.94
C LEU A 18 -7.71 -10.04 -5.18
N LEU A 19 -8.14 -8.79 -5.20
CA LEU A 19 -7.74 -7.83 -6.21
C LEU A 19 -6.44 -7.13 -5.80
N ILE A 20 -5.43 -7.19 -6.67
CA ILE A 20 -4.18 -6.41 -6.53
C ILE A 20 -4.15 -5.33 -7.60
N VAL A 21 -4.13 -4.06 -7.18
CA VAL A 21 -4.04 -2.90 -8.08
C VAL A 21 -2.72 -2.19 -7.85
N ASP A 22 -1.83 -2.25 -8.84
CA ASP A 22 -0.50 -1.64 -8.78
C ASP A 22 0.04 -1.45 -10.20
N ASP A 23 0.66 -0.34 -10.52
CA ASP A 23 1.23 -0.09 -11.86
C ASP A 23 2.67 -0.64 -12.01
N ASP A 24 3.33 -0.99 -10.90
CA ASP A 24 4.61 -1.73 -10.91
C ASP A 24 4.37 -3.21 -11.23
N ASN A 25 4.48 -3.59 -12.51
CA ASN A 25 4.24 -4.95 -12.96
C ASN A 25 5.12 -6.01 -12.26
N PRO A 26 6.46 -5.82 -12.11
CA PRO A 26 7.29 -6.76 -11.37
C PRO A 26 6.86 -6.97 -9.91
N PHE A 27 6.48 -5.89 -9.23
CA PHE A 27 5.98 -5.98 -7.85
C PHE A 27 4.63 -6.71 -7.82
N ARG A 28 3.68 -6.30 -8.67
CA ARG A 28 2.33 -6.87 -8.74
C ARG A 28 2.36 -8.37 -9.00
N GLU A 29 3.14 -8.83 -9.99
CA GLU A 29 3.27 -10.25 -10.30
C GLU A 29 3.92 -11.07 -9.17
N ARG A 30 4.95 -10.51 -8.52
CA ARG A 30 5.61 -11.18 -7.40
C ARG A 30 4.65 -11.33 -6.23
N LEU A 31 3.92 -10.27 -5.89
CA LEU A 31 2.93 -10.30 -4.81
C LEU A 31 1.80 -11.27 -5.16
N ALA A 32 1.27 -11.25 -6.39
CA ALA A 32 0.22 -12.15 -6.85
C ALA A 32 0.62 -13.62 -6.64
N ARG A 33 1.77 -14.02 -7.16
CA ARG A 33 2.29 -15.41 -7.00
C ARG A 33 2.46 -15.82 -5.53
N ALA A 34 2.87 -14.89 -4.68
CA ALA A 34 3.03 -15.17 -3.26
C ALA A 34 1.68 -15.33 -2.56
N MET A 35 0.68 -14.49 -2.89
CA MET A 35 -0.67 -14.58 -2.31
C MET A 35 -1.44 -15.80 -2.81
N GLU A 36 -1.26 -16.22 -4.07
CA GLU A 36 -1.80 -17.49 -4.59
C GLU A 36 -1.32 -18.70 -3.79
N LYS A 37 -0.01 -18.75 -3.46
CA LYS A 37 0.56 -19.80 -2.60
C LYS A 37 -0.03 -19.82 -1.19
N LYS A 38 -0.57 -18.70 -0.73
CA LYS A 38 -1.25 -18.55 0.56
C LYS A 38 -2.74 -18.90 0.50
N GLY A 39 -3.25 -19.23 -0.70
CA GLY A 39 -4.63 -19.70 -0.91
C GLY A 39 -5.62 -18.63 -1.34
N PHE A 40 -5.15 -17.45 -1.74
CA PHE A 40 -6.01 -16.42 -2.35
C PHE A 40 -6.21 -16.69 -3.84
N GLU A 41 -7.39 -16.33 -4.35
CA GLU A 41 -7.71 -16.31 -5.77
C GLU A 41 -7.40 -14.91 -6.33
N VAL A 42 -6.22 -14.74 -6.92
CA VAL A 42 -5.70 -13.42 -7.23
C VAL A 42 -6.17 -12.92 -8.61
N ILE A 43 -6.64 -11.69 -8.63
CA ILE A 43 -6.99 -10.92 -9.83
C ILE A 43 -6.11 -9.67 -9.84
N GLN A 44 -5.53 -9.33 -10.98
CA GLN A 44 -4.59 -8.23 -11.10
C GLN A 44 -5.17 -7.10 -11.96
N ALA A 45 -4.87 -5.86 -11.56
CA ALA A 45 -5.17 -4.66 -12.33
C ALA A 45 -3.97 -3.70 -12.31
N GLU A 46 -3.68 -3.09 -13.42
CA GLU A 46 -2.50 -2.23 -13.62
C GLU A 46 -2.75 -0.75 -13.31
N GLY A 47 -3.98 -0.38 -12.95
CA GLY A 47 -4.37 1.00 -12.69
C GLY A 47 -5.81 1.15 -12.22
N VAL A 48 -6.21 2.40 -12.02
CA VAL A 48 -7.54 2.77 -11.50
C VAL A 48 -8.66 2.24 -12.40
N LYS A 49 -8.58 2.52 -13.70
CA LYS A 49 -9.65 2.12 -14.65
C LYS A 49 -9.88 0.62 -14.62
N LYS A 50 -8.80 -0.16 -14.76
CA LYS A 50 -8.86 -1.62 -14.74
C LYS A 50 -9.28 -2.16 -13.37
N GLY A 51 -8.85 -1.51 -12.29
CA GLY A 51 -9.26 -1.82 -10.92
C GLY A 51 -10.78 -1.68 -10.74
N ILE A 52 -11.35 -0.54 -11.17
CA ILE A 52 -12.79 -0.29 -11.09
C ILE A 52 -13.60 -1.29 -11.94
N GLU A 53 -13.17 -1.58 -13.16
CA GLU A 53 -13.80 -2.62 -13.99
C GLU A 53 -13.81 -3.97 -13.28
N THR A 54 -12.66 -4.35 -12.73
CA THR A 54 -12.51 -5.63 -12.02
C THR A 54 -13.39 -5.71 -10.78
N VAL A 55 -13.49 -4.63 -10.01
CA VAL A 55 -14.38 -4.53 -8.84
C VAL A 55 -15.82 -4.80 -9.22
N LYS A 56 -16.31 -4.19 -10.32
CA LYS A 56 -17.69 -4.37 -10.80
C LYS A 56 -17.99 -5.79 -11.23
N LEU A 57 -17.03 -6.45 -11.88
CA LEU A 57 -17.22 -7.78 -12.43
C LEU A 57 -17.08 -8.89 -11.36
N ASN A 58 -16.06 -8.79 -10.52
CA ASN A 58 -15.63 -9.89 -9.65
C ASN A 58 -16.05 -9.73 -8.18
N LYS A 59 -16.39 -8.49 -7.75
CA LYS A 59 -16.76 -8.20 -6.35
C LYS A 59 -15.80 -8.86 -5.33
N PRO A 60 -14.52 -8.47 -5.32
CA PRO A 60 -13.48 -9.17 -4.57
C PRO A 60 -13.73 -9.11 -3.06
N GLY A 61 -13.44 -10.22 -2.34
CA GLY A 61 -13.50 -10.29 -0.88
C GLY A 61 -12.34 -9.56 -0.21
N PHE A 62 -11.21 -9.41 -0.94
CA PHE A 62 -10.00 -8.74 -0.49
C PHE A 62 -9.46 -7.82 -1.57
N ALA A 63 -8.82 -6.73 -1.16
CA ALA A 63 -8.16 -5.84 -2.10
C ALA A 63 -6.86 -5.28 -1.52
N VAL A 64 -5.82 -5.24 -2.35
CA VAL A 64 -4.54 -4.57 -2.08
C VAL A 64 -4.35 -3.54 -3.19
N ILE A 65 -4.32 -2.27 -2.81
CA ILE A 65 -4.40 -1.17 -3.78
C ILE A 65 -3.24 -0.20 -3.53
N ASP A 66 -2.42 0.04 -4.56
CA ASP A 66 -1.46 1.14 -4.48
C ASP A 66 -2.19 2.47 -4.49
N LEU A 67 -1.76 3.35 -3.61
CA LEU A 67 -2.28 4.71 -3.53
C LEU A 67 -2.01 5.51 -4.80
N ARG A 68 -0.81 5.36 -5.38
CA ARG A 68 -0.36 6.10 -6.55
C ARG A 68 -0.28 5.19 -7.75
N LEU A 69 -1.15 5.44 -8.69
CA LEU A 69 -1.20 4.75 -9.95
C LEU A 69 -0.94 5.75 -11.09
N THR A 70 -0.41 5.29 -12.20
CA THR A 70 -0.09 6.15 -13.36
C THR A 70 -1.32 6.84 -13.95
N ASP A 71 -2.50 6.24 -13.82
CA ASP A 71 -3.77 6.74 -14.35
C ASP A 71 -4.69 7.39 -13.31
N GLY A 72 -4.23 7.52 -12.03
CA GLY A 72 -5.02 8.18 -10.98
C GLY A 72 -4.63 7.81 -9.56
N ASN A 73 -5.59 7.93 -8.65
CA ASN A 73 -5.42 7.66 -7.23
C ASN A 73 -6.16 6.37 -6.86
N GLY A 74 -5.47 5.44 -6.19
CA GLY A 74 -6.07 4.18 -5.74
C GLY A 74 -7.28 4.33 -4.82
N LEU A 75 -7.45 5.48 -4.16
CA LEU A 75 -8.67 5.78 -3.38
C LEU A 75 -9.94 5.77 -4.25
N GLU A 76 -9.84 5.98 -5.55
CA GLU A 76 -10.99 5.91 -6.46
C GLU A 76 -11.51 4.47 -6.56
N VAL A 77 -10.61 3.47 -6.54
CA VAL A 77 -10.98 2.06 -6.50
C VAL A 77 -11.64 1.70 -5.17
N VAL A 78 -11.11 2.23 -4.05
CA VAL A 78 -11.70 2.03 -2.71
C VAL A 78 -13.13 2.59 -2.68
N LYS A 79 -13.34 3.81 -3.18
CA LYS A 79 -14.67 4.44 -3.26
C LYS A 79 -15.65 3.60 -4.08
N GLU A 80 -15.21 3.02 -5.19
CA GLU A 80 -16.07 2.16 -6.01
C GLU A 80 -16.49 0.89 -5.26
N ILE A 81 -15.56 0.26 -4.51
CA ILE A 81 -15.89 -0.89 -3.65
C ILE A 81 -16.96 -0.49 -2.62
N GLN A 82 -16.83 0.67 -2.00
CA GLN A 82 -17.80 1.18 -1.02
C GLN A 82 -19.15 1.53 -1.65
N ASN A 83 -19.16 2.21 -2.81
CA ASN A 83 -20.37 2.57 -3.54
C ASN A 83 -21.20 1.33 -3.93
N LEU A 84 -20.54 0.24 -4.25
CA LEU A 84 -21.20 -1.02 -4.59
C LEU A 84 -21.57 -1.86 -3.35
N ASN A 85 -21.36 -1.35 -2.14
CA ASN A 85 -21.58 -2.05 -0.87
C ASN A 85 -20.91 -3.44 -0.80
N ILE A 86 -19.76 -3.60 -1.43
CA ILE A 86 -19.00 -4.84 -1.40
C ILE A 86 -18.27 -4.93 -0.06
N LYS A 87 -18.53 -5.99 0.70
CA LYS A 87 -17.82 -6.29 1.95
C LYS A 87 -16.41 -6.80 1.65
N SER A 88 -15.53 -5.92 1.24
CA SER A 88 -14.13 -6.22 0.92
C SER A 88 -13.20 -5.75 2.03
N ARG A 89 -12.17 -6.54 2.32
CA ARG A 89 -11.10 -6.17 3.25
C ARG A 89 -9.99 -5.50 2.45
N ILE A 90 -9.82 -4.21 2.63
CA ILE A 90 -8.99 -3.36 1.77
C ILE A 90 -7.74 -2.93 2.52
N ILE A 91 -6.58 -3.21 1.95
CA ILE A 91 -5.29 -2.67 2.39
C ILE A 91 -4.76 -1.70 1.33
N MET A 92 -4.37 -0.52 1.76
CA MET A 92 -3.68 0.42 0.89
C MET A 92 -2.16 0.21 0.97
N LEU A 93 -1.51 0.12 -0.18
CA LEU A 93 -0.05 0.20 -0.26
C LEU A 93 0.39 1.63 -0.58
N THR A 94 1.49 2.05 -0.01
CA THR A 94 2.05 3.36 -0.32
C THR A 94 3.57 3.34 -0.25
N GLY A 95 4.22 3.88 -1.25
CA GLY A 95 5.67 4.09 -1.25
C GLY A 95 6.13 5.19 -0.28
N TYR A 96 5.18 5.91 0.31
CA TYR A 96 5.49 7.08 1.14
C TYR A 96 4.54 7.12 2.33
N GLY A 97 5.06 6.82 3.50
CA GLY A 97 4.33 6.91 4.78
C GLY A 97 3.88 8.35 5.08
N ASN A 98 2.75 8.75 4.51
CA ASN A 98 2.12 10.04 4.80
C ASN A 98 0.89 9.82 5.67
N ILE A 99 0.98 10.20 6.94
CA ILE A 99 -0.12 10.08 7.92
C ILE A 99 -1.46 10.62 7.38
N PRO A 100 -1.53 11.82 6.76
CA PRO A 100 -2.78 12.31 6.19
C PRO A 100 -3.41 11.37 5.14
N THR A 101 -2.58 10.71 4.35
CA THR A 101 -3.07 9.79 3.32
C THR A 101 -3.57 8.47 3.92
N ALA A 102 -2.87 7.96 4.94
CA ALA A 102 -3.32 6.80 5.70
C ALA A 102 -4.69 7.07 6.36
N VAL A 103 -4.83 8.22 7.00
CA VAL A 103 -6.10 8.66 7.60
C VAL A 103 -7.22 8.78 6.54
N ALA A 104 -6.91 9.29 5.35
CA ALA A 104 -7.87 9.36 4.25
C ALA A 104 -8.30 7.97 3.78
N ALA A 105 -7.35 7.04 3.61
CA ALA A 105 -7.63 5.66 3.23
C ALA A 105 -8.55 4.94 4.23
N ILE A 106 -8.28 5.07 5.53
CA ILE A 106 -9.13 4.50 6.58
C ILE A 106 -10.54 5.12 6.58
N LYS A 107 -10.66 6.44 6.39
CA LYS A 107 -11.96 7.11 6.28
C LYS A 107 -12.77 6.64 5.07
N GLU A 108 -12.11 6.28 3.98
CA GLU A 108 -12.74 5.74 2.77
C GLU A 108 -13.00 4.23 2.86
N GLY A 109 -12.72 3.59 4.01
CA GLY A 109 -13.08 2.20 4.28
C GLY A 109 -11.96 1.18 4.10
N ALA A 110 -10.71 1.58 3.93
CA ALA A 110 -9.59 0.66 4.08
C ALA A 110 -9.46 0.21 5.54
N ILE A 111 -9.15 -1.07 5.76
CA ILE A 111 -8.95 -1.60 7.11
C ILE A 111 -7.57 -1.25 7.66
N ASP A 112 -6.58 -1.10 6.78
CA ASP A 112 -5.21 -0.75 7.15
C ASP A 112 -4.45 -0.17 5.94
N TYR A 113 -3.24 0.32 6.21
CA TYR A 113 -2.30 0.72 5.16
C TYR A 113 -0.90 0.16 5.46
N LEU A 114 -0.15 -0.18 4.42
CA LEU A 114 1.22 -0.67 4.53
C LEU A 114 2.17 0.18 3.69
N ALA A 115 3.33 0.49 4.26
CA ALA A 115 4.39 1.17 3.53
C ALA A 115 5.13 0.17 2.62
N LYS A 116 5.38 0.54 1.37
CA LYS A 116 6.29 -0.22 0.49
C LYS A 116 7.76 0.00 0.94
N PRO A 117 8.61 -1.01 0.95
CA PRO A 117 8.37 -2.37 0.49
C PRO A 117 7.60 -3.20 1.53
N ALA A 118 6.43 -3.71 1.13
CA ALA A 118 5.66 -4.67 1.90
C ALA A 118 5.90 -6.08 1.33
N ASP A 119 6.08 -7.05 2.19
CA ASP A 119 6.13 -8.44 1.76
C ASP A 119 4.75 -9.12 1.84
N ALA A 120 4.66 -10.33 1.29
CA ALA A 120 3.40 -11.05 1.24
C ALA A 120 2.91 -11.50 2.62
N ASP A 121 3.81 -11.67 3.59
CA ASP A 121 3.44 -12.06 4.95
C ASP A 121 2.83 -10.87 5.69
N ASP A 122 3.37 -9.66 5.49
CA ASP A 122 2.79 -8.43 6.05
C ASP A 122 1.42 -8.15 5.47
N VAL A 123 1.27 -8.31 4.14
CA VAL A 123 -0.02 -8.14 3.44
C VAL A 123 -1.05 -9.14 3.94
N GLU A 124 -0.70 -10.42 4.05
CA GLU A 124 -1.60 -11.46 4.56
C GLU A 124 -2.05 -11.15 5.99
N LYS A 125 -1.11 -10.85 6.89
CA LYS A 125 -1.42 -10.51 8.28
C LYS A 125 -2.39 -9.33 8.37
N ALA A 126 -2.16 -8.29 7.60
CA ALA A 126 -3.02 -7.11 7.56
C ALA A 126 -4.42 -7.43 6.98
N LEU A 127 -4.49 -8.20 5.89
CA LEU A 127 -5.77 -8.64 5.30
C LEU A 127 -6.58 -9.51 6.23
N LEU A 128 -5.95 -10.37 7.03
CA LEU A 128 -6.63 -11.32 7.93
C LEU A 128 -6.77 -10.80 9.36
N ALA A 129 -6.20 -9.63 9.68
CA ALA A 129 -6.31 -8.99 11.01
C ALA A 129 -7.77 -8.74 11.39
N ASP A 130 -8.08 -8.82 12.68
CA ASP A 130 -9.43 -8.51 13.16
C ASP A 130 -9.68 -7.00 13.10
N PRO A 131 -10.72 -6.51 12.39
CA PRO A 131 -11.02 -5.09 12.28
C PRO A 131 -11.28 -4.40 13.62
N ASP A 132 -11.75 -5.14 14.62
CA ASP A 132 -12.07 -4.63 15.95
C ASP A 132 -10.84 -4.51 16.87
N LYS A 133 -9.69 -5.04 16.45
CA LYS A 133 -8.43 -4.88 17.18
C LYS A 133 -7.68 -3.68 16.61
N LYS A 134 -7.52 -2.65 17.43
CA LYS A 134 -6.68 -1.49 17.10
C LYS A 134 -5.33 -1.95 16.56
N ALA A 135 -4.98 -1.47 15.35
CA ALA A 135 -3.66 -1.68 14.79
C ALA A 135 -2.60 -1.31 15.82
N GLN A 136 -1.76 -2.26 16.22
CA GLN A 136 -0.60 -1.95 17.02
C GLN A 136 0.39 -1.16 16.18
N PRO A 137 1.04 -0.13 16.73
CA PRO A 137 2.12 0.53 16.01
C PRO A 137 3.14 -0.52 15.54
N PRO A 138 3.72 -0.38 14.34
CA PRO A 138 4.69 -1.35 13.86
C PRO A 138 5.80 -1.54 14.91
N GLU A 139 6.11 -2.79 15.24
CA GLU A 139 7.14 -3.16 16.23
C GLU A 139 8.53 -2.60 15.90
N ASN A 140 8.77 -2.28 14.63
CA ASN A 140 9.97 -1.64 14.15
C ASN A 140 9.64 -0.30 13.47
N PRO A 141 9.70 0.82 14.18
CA PRO A 141 9.58 2.12 13.55
C PRO A 141 10.71 2.31 12.52
N MET A 142 10.36 2.88 11.37
CA MET A 142 11.37 3.22 10.36
C MET A 142 12.50 4.04 10.97
N SER A 143 13.74 3.73 10.62
CA SER A 143 14.89 4.51 11.09
C SER A 143 14.75 5.98 10.64
N ALA A 144 15.22 6.91 11.47
CA ALA A 144 15.18 8.34 11.16
C ALA A 144 15.85 8.66 9.79
N ASP A 145 16.89 7.93 9.44
CA ASP A 145 17.57 8.07 8.14
C ASP A 145 16.70 7.62 6.98
N ARG A 146 15.90 6.57 7.15
CA ARG A 146 14.96 6.10 6.14
C ARG A 146 13.83 7.10 5.93
N VAL A 147 13.23 7.61 7.00
CA VAL A 147 12.20 8.66 6.94
C VAL A 147 12.72 9.90 6.22
N LYS A 148 13.94 10.33 6.56
CA LYS A 148 14.61 11.46 5.91
C LYS A 148 14.86 11.20 4.43
N TRP A 149 15.35 10.02 4.08
CA TRP A 149 15.61 9.63 2.70
C TRP A 149 14.32 9.62 1.87
N GLU A 150 13.25 9.02 2.38
CA GLU A 150 11.95 8.98 1.73
C GLU A 150 11.35 10.38 1.54
N HIS A 151 11.44 11.24 2.56
CA HIS A 151 10.98 12.63 2.46
C HIS A 151 11.71 13.40 1.35
N ILE A 152 13.02 13.23 1.25
CA ILE A 152 13.83 13.88 0.22
C ILE A 152 13.45 13.40 -1.19
N HIS A 153 13.29 12.09 -1.38
CA HIS A 153 12.90 11.52 -2.66
C HIS A 153 11.49 11.98 -3.07
N ARG A 154 10.57 12.05 -2.13
CA ARG A 154 9.22 12.56 -2.36
C ARG A 154 9.24 14.01 -2.88
N VAL A 155 9.99 14.90 -2.22
CA VAL A 155 10.10 16.29 -2.67
C VAL A 155 10.79 16.37 -4.03
N PHE A 156 11.74 15.48 -4.30
CA PHE A 156 12.40 15.39 -5.61
C PHE A 156 11.42 15.03 -6.73
N GLU A 157 10.55 14.03 -6.52
CA GLU A 157 9.50 13.68 -7.47
C GLU A 157 8.48 14.83 -7.65
N LEU A 158 8.04 15.47 -6.56
CA LEU A 158 7.14 16.64 -6.61
C LEU A 158 7.75 17.84 -7.37
N CYS A 159 9.06 17.91 -7.46
CA CYS A 159 9.78 18.91 -8.24
C CYS A 159 10.12 18.40 -9.66
N ASN A 160 9.42 17.40 -10.18
CA ASN A 160 9.68 16.79 -11.49
C ASN A 160 11.16 16.40 -11.67
N ARG A 161 11.76 15.82 -10.62
CA ARG A 161 13.18 15.43 -10.56
C ARG A 161 14.18 16.57 -10.75
N ASN A 162 13.76 17.78 -10.51
CA ASN A 162 14.65 18.95 -10.61
C ASN A 162 15.45 19.12 -9.31
N VAL A 163 16.74 18.78 -9.34
CA VAL A 163 17.65 18.83 -8.18
C VAL A 163 17.75 20.23 -7.59
N SER A 164 17.81 21.29 -8.41
CA SER A 164 17.97 22.67 -7.94
C SER A 164 16.73 23.15 -7.20
N GLU A 165 15.54 22.87 -7.74
CA GLU A 165 14.26 23.20 -7.12
C GLU A 165 14.04 22.41 -5.82
N THR A 166 14.34 21.12 -5.84
CA THR A 166 14.27 20.25 -4.66
C THR A 166 15.18 20.75 -3.54
N ALA A 167 16.43 21.10 -3.87
CA ALA A 167 17.38 21.61 -2.90
C ALA A 167 16.89 22.91 -2.25
N ARG A 168 16.28 23.80 -3.06
CA ARG A 168 15.67 25.05 -2.59
C ARG A 168 14.52 24.80 -1.63
N ARG A 169 13.57 23.92 -2.00
CA ARG A 169 12.40 23.54 -1.16
C ARG A 169 12.81 22.89 0.15
N LEU A 170 13.82 22.03 0.12
CA LEU A 170 14.32 21.34 1.31
C LEU A 170 15.33 22.17 2.11
N LYS A 171 15.65 23.40 1.67
CA LYS A 171 16.69 24.25 2.28
C LYS A 171 18.01 23.50 2.46
N MET A 172 18.40 22.72 1.44
CA MET A 172 19.61 21.89 1.43
C MET A 172 20.57 22.36 0.35
N HIS A 173 21.88 22.14 0.58
CA HIS A 173 22.86 22.33 -0.47
C HIS A 173 22.69 21.31 -1.60
N ARG A 174 22.74 21.76 -2.86
CA ARG A 174 22.61 20.90 -4.04
C ARG A 174 23.52 19.67 -4.01
N ARG A 175 24.79 19.83 -3.59
CA ARG A 175 25.74 18.71 -3.44
C ARG A 175 25.28 17.67 -2.43
N THR A 176 24.74 18.12 -1.30
CA THR A 176 24.21 17.21 -0.26
C THR A 176 23.04 16.42 -0.80
N LEU A 177 22.11 17.07 -1.51
CA LEU A 177 20.96 16.42 -2.12
C LEU A 177 21.40 15.39 -3.16
N GLN A 178 22.32 15.73 -4.08
CA GLN A 178 22.84 14.80 -5.08
C GLN A 178 23.45 13.54 -4.44
N ARG A 179 24.23 13.72 -3.36
CA ARG A 179 24.83 12.60 -2.62
C ARG A 179 23.77 11.70 -1.96
N ILE A 180 22.63 12.26 -1.52
CA ILE A 180 21.54 11.47 -0.94
C ILE A 180 20.80 10.73 -2.04
N LEU A 181 20.47 11.41 -3.15
CA LEU A 181 19.76 10.81 -4.28
C LEU A 181 20.55 9.67 -4.97
N SER A 182 21.90 9.71 -4.91
CA SER A 182 22.75 8.65 -5.46
C SER A 182 22.89 7.43 -4.55
N LYS A 183 22.47 7.51 -3.29
CA LYS A 183 22.53 6.39 -2.34
C LYS A 183 21.27 5.52 -2.45
N ARG A 184 21.44 4.21 -2.25
CA ARG A 184 20.31 3.29 -2.05
C ARG A 184 19.57 3.63 -0.75
N SER A 185 18.28 3.27 -0.69
CA SER A 185 17.47 3.39 0.52
C SER A 185 18.21 2.79 1.72
N PRO A 186 18.31 3.50 2.85
CA PRO A 186 18.76 2.91 4.11
C PRO A 186 17.86 1.74 4.51
N ARG A 187 18.46 0.70 5.09
CA ARG A 187 17.70 -0.44 5.64
C ARG A 187 16.99 -0.06 6.91
#